data_78ccce8207b9e8803ca342cfb33c281c
#
_entry.id   78ccce8207b9e8803ca342cfb33c281c
#
_cell.length_a   1.000
_cell.length_b   1.000
_cell.length_c   1.000
_cell.angle_alpha   90.00
_cell.angle_beta   90.00
_cell.angle_gamma   90.00
#
_symmetry.space_group_name_H-M   'P 1'
#
loop_
_entity.id
_entity.type
_entity.pdbx_description
1 polymer ?
#
loop_
_entity_poly.entity_id
_entity_poly.type
_entity_poly.pdbx_seq_one_letter_code
_entity_poly.pdbx_strand_id
1 'polypeptide(L)'
;MGPAIPFIAVGSAATAAVVHERNENRREARQERERMERLAREVEEKRIREEAEKKRQFEEQKKRQEEEIERQKKLEKERIEKLKKEKELEEKKRQEELAEKERIKKQKIAEAQNSYDNEKKNYENQKLNQIVNDFKNSEKNKFCSKQANQIEDLIKNKVGAIFKDFDENVKRKGKEIYESNLERIKNEKDNKYRILIIGRSGVGKSTLINAIFDFDLAETGIGRPITMCQKPKKYEYYNREELELFDTRGIELDPNYGIQKTSKMVEDFIGEQLKNKEPIKGIWYCVTGTKIEDIELNLIKKIRSLYKDDSLPVIIVYTQCTDDTTFSQFENYLNSQLNNQVKIKKILAKMKNINGIDCKRYGLEELINETKNIIDKNNDLLAICTAKAETEEKMNNILSEEININNSFNYEQKIEKIISSYFQRFGQPSLDQNVTNAIKLLNNKYTEKLNIIIKDNLEEIASREAQKMKLDLSNILTKVINTHGNIISIDQNQYFNDYKIQIIQKLSNIAHEFGMNNLNPMAEKALKNVIEMNIKSKIKSFISSI
;
A
#
# COMPACT_ATOMS: atom_id res chain seq x y z
N MET A 1 34.89 -11.28 19.77
CA MET A 1 35.55 -10.64 20.91
C MET A 1 34.52 -9.80 21.62
N GLY A 2 34.13 -10.25 22.80
CA GLY A 2 33.23 -9.55 23.58
C GLY A 2 33.63 -9.10 24.80
N PRO A 3 33.32 -8.37 25.70
CA PRO A 3 33.40 -8.89 27.05
C PRO A 3 32.04 -8.93 27.75
N ALA A 4 31.90 -9.96 28.51
CA ALA A 4 30.92 -10.10 29.55
C ALA A 4 31.21 -9.13 30.70
N ILE A 5 30.17 -8.53 31.24
CA ILE A 5 30.27 -7.78 32.49
C ILE A 5 29.41 -8.48 33.52
N PRO A 6 29.97 -8.74 34.69
CA PRO A 6 29.31 -9.54 35.72
C PRO A 6 28.37 -8.70 36.57
N PHE A 7 27.32 -9.33 36.99
CA PHE A 7 26.45 -8.81 38.03
C PHE A 7 27.10 -8.90 39.40
N ILE A 8 27.11 -7.81 40.09
CA ILE A 8 27.41 -7.76 41.52
C ILE A 8 26.09 -7.65 42.26
N ALA A 9 25.83 -8.66 43.00
CA ALA A 9 24.85 -8.63 44.07
C ALA A 9 25.43 -7.92 45.27
N VAL A 10 24.74 -6.96 45.78
CA VAL A 10 25.05 -6.44 47.12
C VAL A 10 23.82 -6.64 47.97
N GLY A 11 23.97 -7.61 48.84
CA GLY A 11 23.15 -7.69 50.01
C GLY A 11 23.69 -6.73 51.07
N SER A 12 22.88 -6.21 51.82
CA SER A 12 23.32 -5.80 53.15
C SER A 12 22.20 -5.92 54.16
N ALA A 13 22.66 -6.53 55.14
CA ALA A 13 21.99 -6.92 56.36
C ALA A 13 21.97 -5.79 57.39
N ALA A 14 21.20 -6.02 58.31
CA ALA A 14 21.44 -5.87 59.73
C ALA A 14 21.03 -4.59 60.44
N THR A 15 20.41 -4.86 61.40
CA THR A 15 20.52 -4.67 62.85
C THR A 15 19.63 -3.60 63.42
N ALA A 16 19.01 -3.82 64.38
CA ALA A 16 19.10 -4.11 65.75
C ALA A 16 17.84 -3.58 66.48
N ALA A 17 17.38 -4.24 67.28
CA ALA A 17 17.54 -4.63 68.65
C ALA A 17 16.53 -3.99 69.61
N VAL A 18 15.84 -4.86 70.22
CA VAL A 18 15.76 -5.04 71.69
C VAL A 18 14.84 -4.11 72.50
N VAL A 19 14.00 -4.76 73.19
CA VAL A 19 13.34 -4.39 74.47
C VAL A 19 11.82 -4.18 74.40
N HIS A 20 11.07 -5.22 74.69
CA HIS A 20 10.22 -5.25 75.90
C HIS A 20 9.70 -6.66 76.17
N GLU A 21 10.21 -7.20 77.19
CA GLU A 21 9.89 -8.51 77.70
C GLU A 21 8.83 -8.42 78.84
N ARG A 22 7.99 -9.45 78.89
CA ARG A 22 7.11 -9.79 79.99
C ARG A 22 5.71 -9.17 80.09
N ASN A 23 4.87 -9.52 79.17
CA ASN A 23 3.47 -9.79 79.53
C ASN A 23 2.67 -10.53 78.44
N GLU A 24 3.33 -11.35 77.71
CA GLU A 24 2.79 -11.88 76.46
C GLU A 24 2.65 -13.40 76.38
N ASN A 25 3.06 -14.15 77.37
CA ASN A 25 3.09 -15.60 77.25
C ASN A 25 1.70 -16.30 77.15
N ARG A 26 0.62 -15.58 77.23
CA ARG A 26 -0.71 -16.14 76.95
C ARG A 26 -1.37 -15.52 75.65
N ARG A 27 -0.93 -14.38 75.25
CA ARG A 27 -1.33 -13.85 73.96
C ARG A 27 -0.47 -14.39 72.82
N GLU A 28 0.80 -14.64 73.13
CA GLU A 28 1.76 -15.16 72.17
C GLU A 28 1.40 -16.56 71.66
N ALA A 29 0.97 -17.46 72.52
CA ALA A 29 0.57 -18.82 72.11
C ALA A 29 -0.67 -18.83 71.20
N ARG A 30 -1.54 -17.82 71.30
CA ARG A 30 -2.68 -17.67 70.40
C ARG A 30 -2.26 -16.96 69.12
N GLN A 31 -1.41 -15.97 69.28
CA GLN A 31 -0.87 -15.25 68.08
C GLN A 31 0.12 -16.16 67.33
N GLU A 32 0.81 -17.01 68.02
CA GLU A 32 1.74 -17.97 67.42
C GLU A 32 0.99 -19.06 66.61
N ARG A 33 -0.17 -19.54 67.14
CA ARG A 33 -1.02 -20.45 66.38
C ARG A 33 -1.64 -19.74 65.15
N GLU A 34 -2.16 -18.52 65.31
CA GLU A 34 -2.66 -17.75 64.20
C GLU A 34 -1.55 -17.36 63.22
N ARG A 35 -0.35 -17.13 63.78
CA ARG A 35 0.84 -16.86 62.97
C ARG A 35 1.31 -18.11 62.21
N MET A 36 1.27 -19.28 62.87
CA MET A 36 1.59 -20.54 62.22
C MET A 36 0.54 -20.94 61.16
N GLU A 37 -0.74 -20.67 61.40
CA GLU A 37 -1.77 -20.89 60.41
C GLU A 37 -1.67 -19.89 59.22
N ARG A 38 -1.27 -18.63 59.51
CA ARG A 38 -0.99 -17.66 58.47
C ARG A 38 0.26 -18.07 57.69
N LEU A 39 1.31 -18.44 58.39
CA LEU A 39 2.52 -18.96 57.75
C LEU A 39 2.28 -20.21 56.93
N ALA A 40 1.45 -21.15 57.43
CA ALA A 40 1.09 -22.34 56.69
C ALA A 40 0.31 -22.01 55.42
N ARG A 41 -0.62 -21.03 55.52
CA ARG A 41 -1.33 -20.52 54.34
C ARG A 41 -0.39 -19.78 53.39
N GLU A 42 0.49 -18.94 53.93
CA GLU A 42 1.50 -18.23 53.12
C GLU A 42 2.46 -19.20 52.42
N VAL A 43 2.86 -20.27 53.14
CA VAL A 43 3.74 -21.33 52.57
C VAL A 43 3.00 -22.10 51.48
N GLU A 44 1.73 -22.44 51.71
CA GLU A 44 0.93 -23.14 50.69
C GLU A 44 0.62 -22.22 49.51
N GLU A 45 0.27 -20.95 49.77
CA GLU A 45 0.12 -19.95 48.69
C GLU A 45 1.42 -19.73 47.93
N LYS A 46 2.56 -19.73 48.68
CA LYS A 46 3.87 -19.60 48.05
C LYS A 46 4.19 -20.82 47.18
N ARG A 47 3.86 -22.02 47.67
CA ARG A 47 4.04 -23.27 46.91
C ARG A 47 3.18 -23.26 45.63
N ILE A 48 1.93 -22.87 45.78
CA ILE A 48 1.02 -22.74 44.63
C ILE A 48 1.52 -21.69 43.62
N ARG A 49 2.06 -20.58 44.16
CA ARG A 49 2.65 -19.53 43.30
C ARG A 49 3.90 -20.03 42.58
N GLU A 50 4.79 -20.73 43.31
CA GLU A 50 6.01 -21.29 42.72
C GLU A 50 5.71 -22.37 41.66
N GLU A 51 4.68 -23.20 41.91
CA GLU A 51 4.25 -24.22 40.95
C GLU A 51 3.57 -23.59 39.72
N ALA A 52 2.76 -22.57 39.94
CA ALA A 52 2.18 -21.77 38.87
C ALA A 52 3.25 -21.03 38.07
N GLU A 53 4.27 -20.51 38.77
CA GLU A 53 5.39 -19.81 38.12
C GLU A 53 6.26 -20.76 37.30
N LYS A 54 6.54 -21.96 37.80
CA LYS A 54 7.25 -23.02 37.04
C LYS A 54 6.45 -23.43 35.79
N LYS A 55 5.13 -23.58 35.94
CA LYS A 55 4.27 -23.89 34.79
C LYS A 55 4.27 -22.78 33.77
N ARG A 56 4.20 -21.52 34.23
CA ARG A 56 4.32 -20.35 33.36
C ARG A 56 5.67 -20.29 32.63
N GLN A 57 6.77 -20.53 33.40
CA GLN A 57 8.12 -20.55 32.82
C GLN A 57 8.26 -21.63 31.75
N PHE A 58 7.68 -22.82 31.99
CA PHE A 58 7.71 -23.91 31.00
C PHE A 58 6.88 -23.59 29.75
N GLU A 59 5.69 -23.03 29.95
CA GLU A 59 4.85 -22.60 28.83
C GLU A 59 5.49 -21.43 28.05
N GLU A 60 6.14 -20.52 28.80
CA GLU A 60 6.90 -19.43 28.19
C GLU A 60 8.09 -19.94 27.36
N GLN A 61 8.85 -20.90 27.93
CA GLN A 61 9.99 -21.49 27.23
C GLN A 61 9.56 -22.22 25.96
N LYS A 62 8.45 -22.98 26.05
CA LYS A 62 7.86 -23.64 24.88
C LYS A 62 7.44 -22.63 23.81
N LYS A 63 6.77 -21.55 24.24
CA LYS A 63 6.34 -20.49 23.34
C LYS A 63 7.50 -19.75 22.69
N ARG A 64 8.57 -19.46 23.46
CA ARG A 64 9.80 -18.88 22.92
C ARG A 64 10.45 -19.76 21.85
N GLN A 65 10.40 -21.10 22.04
CA GLN A 65 10.91 -22.03 21.03
C GLN A 65 10.05 -22.03 19.77
N GLU A 66 8.72 -22.01 19.93
CA GLU A 66 7.79 -21.94 18.81
C GLU A 66 7.96 -20.60 18.04
N GLU A 67 8.08 -19.48 18.77
CA GLU A 67 8.33 -18.16 18.20
C GLU A 67 9.68 -18.08 17.47
N GLU A 68 10.73 -18.71 18.04
CA GLU A 68 12.04 -18.76 17.39
C GLU A 68 12.01 -19.60 16.12
N ILE A 69 11.30 -20.73 16.13
CA ILE A 69 11.09 -21.56 14.92
C ILE A 69 10.31 -20.79 13.87
N GLU A 70 9.27 -20.05 14.29
CA GLU A 70 8.49 -19.22 13.37
C GLU A 70 9.30 -18.06 12.82
N ARG A 71 10.12 -17.45 13.67
CA ARG A 71 11.07 -16.41 13.27
C ARG A 71 12.10 -16.93 12.27
N GLN A 72 12.67 -18.11 12.52
CA GLN A 72 13.59 -18.75 11.59
C GLN A 72 12.91 -19.08 10.25
N LYS A 73 11.70 -19.62 10.30
CA LYS A 73 10.90 -19.86 9.08
C LYS A 73 10.60 -18.59 8.29
N LYS A 74 10.37 -17.48 9.02
CA LYS A 74 10.14 -16.17 8.39
C LYS A 74 11.41 -15.62 7.76
N LEU A 75 12.53 -15.68 8.50
CA LEU A 75 13.84 -15.28 7.98
C LEU A 75 14.26 -16.10 6.76
N GLU A 76 13.99 -17.40 6.80
CA GLU A 76 14.26 -18.27 5.66
C GLU A 76 13.37 -17.95 4.45
N LYS A 77 12.08 -17.65 4.68
CA LYS A 77 11.20 -17.17 3.61
C LYS A 77 11.68 -15.85 3.02
N GLU A 78 12.05 -14.89 3.87
CA GLU A 78 12.61 -13.60 3.42
C GLU A 78 13.92 -13.79 2.65
N ARG A 79 14.77 -14.73 3.11
CA ARG A 79 16.01 -15.09 2.43
C ARG A 79 15.75 -15.72 1.05
N ILE A 80 14.77 -16.63 1.00
CA ILE A 80 14.35 -17.26 -0.27
C ILE A 80 13.74 -16.22 -1.22
N GLU A 81 12.91 -15.30 -0.69
CA GLU A 81 12.33 -14.23 -1.49
C GLU A 81 13.39 -13.24 -2.00
N LYS A 82 14.38 -12.92 -1.15
CA LYS A 82 15.52 -12.08 -1.54
C LYS A 82 16.35 -12.75 -2.61
N LEU A 83 16.65 -14.05 -2.44
CA LEU A 83 17.36 -14.83 -3.45
C LEU A 83 16.57 -14.97 -4.77
N LYS A 84 15.23 -15.04 -4.69
CA LYS A 84 14.40 -15.02 -5.90
C LYS A 84 14.48 -13.67 -6.61
N LYS A 85 14.36 -12.56 -5.85
CA LYS A 85 14.50 -11.20 -6.42
C LYS A 85 15.90 -10.94 -6.99
N GLU A 86 16.95 -11.43 -6.33
CA GLU A 86 18.31 -11.34 -6.86
C GLU A 86 18.45 -12.15 -8.16
N LYS A 87 17.93 -13.39 -8.21
CA LYS A 87 17.93 -14.20 -9.43
C LYS A 87 17.09 -13.56 -10.54
N GLU A 88 15.91 -13.01 -10.21
CA GLU A 88 15.09 -12.29 -11.18
C GLU A 88 15.81 -11.04 -11.71
N LEU A 89 16.51 -10.33 -10.83
CA LEU A 89 17.30 -9.17 -11.22
C LEU A 89 18.52 -9.55 -12.06
N GLU A 90 19.17 -10.67 -11.71
CA GLU A 90 20.31 -11.21 -12.46
C GLU A 90 19.89 -11.74 -13.83
N GLU A 91 18.75 -12.44 -13.87
CA GLU A 91 18.12 -12.89 -15.12
C GLU A 91 17.73 -11.72 -16.01
N LYS A 92 17.15 -10.66 -15.43
CA LYS A 92 16.79 -9.43 -16.16
C LYS A 92 18.03 -8.75 -16.75
N LYS A 93 19.09 -8.61 -15.97
CA LYS A 93 20.37 -8.07 -16.46
C LYS A 93 20.96 -8.91 -17.58
N ARG A 94 20.87 -10.24 -17.46
CA ARG A 94 21.36 -11.18 -18.49
C ARG A 94 20.53 -11.08 -19.78
N GLN A 95 19.22 -10.90 -19.67
CA GLN A 95 18.37 -10.69 -20.84
C GLN A 95 18.62 -9.32 -21.50
N GLU A 96 18.87 -8.27 -20.70
CA GLU A 96 19.26 -6.96 -21.21
C GLU A 96 20.62 -7.01 -21.92
N GLU A 97 21.61 -7.71 -21.36
CA GLU A 97 22.92 -7.93 -22.01
C GLU A 97 22.81 -8.76 -23.30
N LEU A 98 21.96 -9.78 -23.32
CA LEU A 98 21.70 -10.56 -24.52
C LEU A 98 21.01 -9.74 -25.60
N ALA A 99 20.03 -8.92 -25.22
CA ALA A 99 19.33 -8.01 -26.14
C ALA A 99 20.29 -6.97 -26.74
N GLU A 100 21.22 -6.43 -25.95
CA GLU A 100 22.23 -5.49 -26.44
C GLU A 100 23.26 -6.16 -27.35
N LYS A 101 23.72 -7.37 -27.03
CA LYS A 101 24.59 -8.17 -27.91
C LYS A 101 23.90 -8.53 -29.23
N GLU A 102 22.63 -8.88 -29.20
CA GLU A 102 21.84 -9.09 -30.41
C GLU A 102 21.66 -7.82 -31.24
N ARG A 103 21.46 -6.69 -30.59
CA ARG A 103 21.37 -5.38 -31.24
C ARG A 103 22.68 -5.02 -31.95
N ILE A 104 23.81 -5.18 -31.25
CA ILE A 104 25.14 -4.96 -31.81
C ILE A 104 25.44 -5.95 -32.96
N LYS A 105 25.00 -7.20 -32.80
CA LYS A 105 25.13 -8.21 -33.88
C LYS A 105 24.25 -7.86 -35.09
N LYS A 106 23.00 -7.43 -34.84
CA LYS A 106 22.11 -6.96 -35.90
C LYS A 106 22.66 -5.71 -36.59
N GLN A 107 23.23 -4.78 -35.81
CA GLN A 107 23.88 -3.59 -36.38
C GLN A 107 25.10 -3.96 -37.24
N LYS A 108 25.96 -4.85 -36.77
CA LYS A 108 27.13 -5.34 -37.55
C LYS A 108 26.72 -6.11 -38.81
N ILE A 109 25.64 -6.87 -38.76
CA ILE A 109 25.11 -7.57 -39.94
C ILE A 109 24.52 -6.56 -40.95
N ALA A 110 23.81 -5.55 -40.46
CA ALA A 110 23.28 -4.48 -41.33
C ALA A 110 24.40 -3.64 -41.98
N GLU A 111 25.44 -3.32 -41.22
CA GLU A 111 26.62 -2.62 -41.77
C GLU A 111 27.37 -3.49 -42.82
N ALA A 112 27.53 -4.77 -42.58
CA ALA A 112 28.13 -5.70 -43.56
C ALA A 112 27.24 -5.87 -44.81
N GLN A 113 25.95 -5.91 -44.62
CA GLN A 113 24.96 -5.99 -45.72
C GLN A 113 24.92 -4.72 -46.54
N ASN A 114 24.95 -3.55 -45.88
CA ASN A 114 25.04 -2.26 -46.55
C ASN A 114 26.34 -2.11 -47.40
N SER A 115 27.43 -2.63 -46.90
CA SER A 115 28.68 -2.67 -47.66
C SER A 115 28.60 -3.57 -48.90
N TYR A 116 27.92 -4.69 -48.77
CA TYR A 116 27.71 -5.64 -49.87
C TYR A 116 26.69 -5.13 -50.88
N ASP A 117 25.61 -4.49 -50.40
CA ASP A 117 24.54 -3.99 -51.23
C ASP A 117 24.91 -2.70 -51.95
N ASN A 118 25.90 -1.91 -51.47
CA ASN A 118 26.48 -0.77 -52.19
C ASN A 118 27.13 -1.18 -53.52
N GLU A 119 27.57 -2.40 -53.61
CA GLU A 119 28.08 -2.96 -54.89
C GLU A 119 26.94 -3.42 -55.84
N LYS A 120 25.74 -3.57 -55.32
CA LYS A 120 24.56 -4.03 -56.06
C LYS A 120 23.62 -2.89 -56.42
N LYS A 121 23.71 -2.47 -57.53
CA LYS A 121 23.00 -1.62 -58.52
C LYS A 121 21.56 -1.19 -58.29
N ASN A 122 20.96 -1.10 -57.11
CA ASN A 122 19.59 -0.66 -56.97
C ASN A 122 19.41 0.31 -55.79
N TYR A 123 20.07 1.47 -55.85
CA TYR A 123 19.99 2.56 -54.87
C TYR A 123 18.52 2.88 -54.47
N GLU A 124 17.64 2.93 -55.43
CA GLU A 124 16.23 3.24 -55.19
C GLU A 124 15.53 2.20 -54.30
N ASN A 125 15.75 0.92 -54.63
CA ASN A 125 15.19 -0.16 -53.81
C ASN A 125 15.83 -0.23 -52.42
N GLN A 126 17.14 0.04 -52.30
CA GLN A 126 17.84 0.06 -51.06
C GLN A 126 17.33 1.21 -50.16
N LYS A 127 17.19 2.39 -50.75
CA LYS A 127 16.72 3.58 -50.00
C LYS A 127 15.26 3.45 -49.57
N LEU A 128 14.39 2.93 -50.44
CA LEU A 128 13.01 2.65 -50.09
C LEU A 128 12.88 1.58 -49.00
N ASN A 129 13.72 0.57 -49.05
CA ASN A 129 13.76 -0.45 -47.98
C ASN A 129 14.30 0.11 -46.67
N GLN A 130 15.29 1.00 -46.73
CA GLN A 130 15.79 1.71 -45.56
C GLN A 130 14.71 2.61 -44.95
N ILE A 131 13.99 3.39 -45.75
CA ILE A 131 12.85 4.22 -45.33
C ILE A 131 11.79 3.36 -44.62
N VAL A 132 11.46 2.21 -45.19
CA VAL A 132 10.48 1.27 -44.62
C VAL A 132 10.96 0.74 -43.27
N ASN A 133 12.25 0.39 -43.15
CA ASN A 133 12.82 -0.13 -41.90
C ASN A 133 12.93 0.97 -40.83
N ASP A 134 13.34 2.17 -41.22
CA ASP A 134 13.41 3.33 -40.33
C ASP A 134 12.02 3.72 -39.84
N PHE A 135 10.99 3.67 -40.71
CA PHE A 135 9.60 3.85 -40.32
C PHE A 135 9.18 2.78 -39.30
N LYS A 136 9.50 1.53 -39.54
CA LYS A 136 9.18 0.43 -38.61
C LYS A 136 9.88 0.56 -37.24
N ASN A 137 11.09 1.12 -37.19
CA ASN A 137 11.93 1.08 -36.00
C ASN A 137 12.10 2.41 -35.26
N SER A 138 12.23 3.54 -35.95
CA SER A 138 12.53 4.83 -35.32
C SER A 138 11.34 5.79 -35.22
N GLU A 139 10.50 5.83 -36.21
CA GLU A 139 9.30 6.68 -36.21
C GLU A 139 8.21 6.12 -35.28
N LYS A 140 8.27 4.80 -34.99
CA LYS A 140 7.36 4.08 -34.10
C LYS A 140 7.23 4.74 -32.71
N ASN A 141 8.35 5.10 -32.10
CA ASN A 141 8.33 5.66 -30.74
C ASN A 141 7.96 7.16 -30.71
N LYS A 142 8.34 7.91 -31.74
CA LYS A 142 7.96 9.33 -31.87
C LYS A 142 6.48 9.52 -32.23
N PHE A 143 5.99 8.66 -33.11
CA PHE A 143 4.61 8.62 -33.50
C PHE A 143 3.69 8.30 -32.32
N CYS A 144 4.01 7.24 -31.55
CA CYS A 144 3.14 6.77 -30.46
C CYS A 144 2.95 7.78 -29.33
N SER A 145 3.97 8.54 -28.92
CA SER A 145 3.84 9.40 -27.72
C SER A 145 3.02 10.67 -27.97
N LYS A 146 3.19 11.30 -29.13
CA LYS A 146 2.46 12.55 -29.45
C LYS A 146 0.99 12.30 -29.79
N GLN A 147 0.70 11.19 -30.45
CA GLN A 147 -0.66 10.82 -30.86
C GLN A 147 -1.44 10.09 -29.78
N ALA A 148 -0.75 9.39 -28.86
CA ALA A 148 -1.40 8.79 -27.69
C ALA A 148 -2.19 9.81 -26.89
N ASN A 149 -1.62 11.00 -26.65
CA ASN A 149 -2.32 12.07 -25.94
C ASN A 149 -3.55 12.57 -26.70
N GLN A 150 -3.48 12.69 -28.03
CA GLN A 150 -4.63 13.13 -28.84
C GLN A 150 -5.77 12.11 -28.83
N ILE A 151 -5.43 10.81 -28.83
CA ILE A 151 -6.41 9.72 -28.73
C ILE A 151 -7.01 9.68 -27.32
N GLU A 152 -6.18 9.83 -26.30
CA GLU A 152 -6.63 9.87 -24.91
C GLU A 152 -7.58 11.05 -24.66
N ASP A 153 -7.27 12.23 -25.18
CA ASP A 153 -8.12 13.42 -25.06
C ASP A 153 -9.46 13.24 -25.80
N LEU A 154 -9.44 12.63 -26.98
CA LEU A 154 -10.66 12.28 -27.71
C LEU A 154 -11.54 11.34 -26.89
N ILE A 155 -10.93 10.29 -26.32
CA ILE A 155 -11.62 9.29 -25.50
C ILE A 155 -12.17 9.94 -24.23
N LYS A 156 -11.38 10.74 -23.51
CA LYS A 156 -11.82 11.47 -22.32
C LYS A 156 -13.07 12.31 -22.60
N ASN A 157 -13.03 13.08 -23.67
CA ASN A 157 -14.14 13.98 -24.04
C ASN A 157 -15.42 13.24 -24.45
N LYS A 158 -15.32 12.05 -25.02
CA LYS A 158 -16.48 11.29 -25.51
C LYS A 158 -17.01 10.29 -24.50
N VAL A 159 -16.12 9.65 -23.72
CA VAL A 159 -16.50 8.69 -22.68
C VAL A 159 -17.26 9.38 -21.55
N GLY A 160 -16.91 10.63 -21.21
CA GLY A 160 -17.66 11.40 -20.20
C GLY A 160 -19.15 11.52 -20.53
N ALA A 161 -19.50 11.69 -21.81
CA ALA A 161 -20.89 11.72 -22.24
C ALA A 161 -21.59 10.35 -22.13
N ILE A 162 -20.87 9.26 -22.43
CA ILE A 162 -21.39 7.88 -22.34
C ILE A 162 -21.73 7.50 -20.89
N PHE A 163 -20.89 7.95 -19.94
CA PHE A 163 -21.02 7.64 -18.52
C PHE A 163 -21.70 8.76 -17.71
N LYS A 164 -22.31 9.75 -18.36
CA LYS A 164 -22.95 10.88 -17.67
C LYS A 164 -24.01 10.41 -16.66
N ASP A 165 -24.88 9.53 -17.09
CA ASP A 165 -26.03 9.06 -16.30
C ASP A 165 -25.74 7.72 -15.58
N PHE A 166 -24.47 7.31 -15.56
CA PHE A 166 -24.03 6.06 -14.94
C PHE A 166 -24.01 6.10 -13.40
N ASP A 167 -24.16 7.31 -12.82
CA ASP A 167 -24.15 7.51 -11.36
C ASP A 167 -25.21 6.69 -10.64
N GLU A 168 -26.40 6.61 -11.18
CA GLU A 168 -27.51 5.87 -10.58
C GLU A 168 -27.23 4.36 -10.55
N ASN A 169 -26.56 3.83 -11.57
CA ASN A 169 -26.15 2.42 -11.59
C ASN A 169 -25.11 2.13 -10.51
N VAL A 170 -24.11 3.02 -10.35
CA VAL A 170 -23.09 2.91 -9.30
C VAL A 170 -23.74 3.01 -7.92
N LYS A 171 -24.63 3.98 -7.70
CA LYS A 171 -25.35 4.15 -6.42
C LYS A 171 -26.21 2.94 -6.09
N ARG A 172 -27.01 2.46 -7.04
CA ARG A 172 -27.89 1.29 -6.84
C ARG A 172 -27.06 0.05 -6.49
N LYS A 173 -26.03 -0.26 -7.28
CA LYS A 173 -25.15 -1.40 -7.04
C LYS A 173 -24.39 -1.26 -5.72
N GLY A 174 -23.89 -0.07 -5.46
CA GLY A 174 -23.21 0.24 -4.20
C GLY A 174 -24.14 0.06 -3.00
N LYS A 175 -25.39 0.53 -3.09
CA LYS A 175 -26.40 0.39 -2.02
C LYS A 175 -26.72 -1.07 -1.74
N GLU A 176 -26.94 -1.89 -2.78
CA GLU A 176 -27.18 -3.33 -2.64
C GLU A 176 -26.03 -4.01 -1.87
N ILE A 177 -24.79 -3.70 -2.26
CA ILE A 177 -23.59 -4.27 -1.63
C ILE A 177 -23.44 -3.78 -0.19
N TYR A 178 -23.67 -2.48 0.04
CA TYR A 178 -23.55 -1.86 1.37
C TYR A 178 -24.56 -2.44 2.36
N GLU A 179 -25.83 -2.51 1.99
CA GLU A 179 -26.89 -3.07 2.83
C GLU A 179 -26.59 -4.53 3.18
N SER A 180 -26.19 -5.35 2.19
CA SER A 180 -25.79 -6.74 2.42
C SER A 180 -24.57 -6.86 3.34
N ASN A 181 -23.55 -6.03 3.16
CA ASN A 181 -22.37 -6.03 4.03
C ASN A 181 -22.72 -5.59 5.45
N LEU A 182 -23.51 -4.53 5.61
CA LEU A 182 -23.92 -4.00 6.91
C LEU A 182 -24.75 -5.03 7.70
N GLU A 183 -25.71 -5.67 7.05
CA GLU A 183 -26.52 -6.74 7.66
C GLU A 183 -25.66 -7.91 8.11
N ARG A 184 -24.75 -8.36 7.26
CA ARG A 184 -23.80 -9.44 7.58
C ARG A 184 -22.92 -9.07 8.79
N ILE A 185 -22.30 -7.88 8.77
CA ILE A 185 -21.40 -7.41 9.83
C ILE A 185 -22.13 -7.27 11.15
N LYS A 186 -23.38 -6.77 11.15
CA LYS A 186 -24.21 -6.69 12.36
C LYS A 186 -24.59 -8.05 12.92
N ASN A 187 -24.76 -9.05 12.06
CA ASN A 187 -25.09 -10.41 12.45
C ASN A 187 -23.85 -11.23 12.87
N GLU A 188 -22.66 -10.89 12.36
CA GLU A 188 -21.39 -11.51 12.75
C GLU A 188 -20.98 -10.97 14.14
N LYS A 189 -20.99 -11.86 15.16
CA LYS A 189 -20.48 -11.51 16.50
C LYS A 189 -18.94 -11.53 16.49
N ASP A 190 -18.35 -10.42 16.15
CA ASP A 190 -16.90 -10.24 16.34
C ASP A 190 -16.63 -9.80 17.79
N ASN A 191 -16.35 -10.77 18.65
CA ASN A 191 -16.09 -10.55 20.08
C ASN A 191 -14.65 -10.09 20.38
N LYS A 192 -13.82 -9.86 19.35
CA LYS A 192 -12.44 -9.41 19.53
C LYS A 192 -12.35 -7.90 19.67
N TYR A 193 -11.59 -7.46 20.66
CA TYR A 193 -11.22 -6.05 20.85
C TYR A 193 -9.82 -5.84 20.28
N ARG A 194 -9.73 -5.33 19.05
CA ARG A 194 -8.48 -5.07 18.34
C ARG A 194 -8.02 -3.65 18.60
N ILE A 195 -6.93 -3.51 19.34
CA ILE A 195 -6.42 -2.23 19.81
C ILE A 195 -5.04 -1.98 19.21
N LEU A 196 -4.89 -0.85 18.54
CA LEU A 196 -3.60 -0.38 18.05
C LEU A 196 -2.92 0.49 19.11
N ILE A 197 -1.69 0.13 19.48
CA ILE A 197 -0.91 0.82 20.50
C ILE A 197 0.11 1.70 19.80
N ILE A 198 0.03 3.01 20.07
CA ILE A 198 0.88 4.04 19.46
C ILE A 198 1.57 4.83 20.57
N GLY A 199 2.73 5.39 20.31
CA GLY A 199 3.45 6.26 21.23
C GLY A 199 4.95 6.21 20.98
N ARG A 200 5.70 7.13 21.57
CA ARG A 200 7.16 7.23 21.42
C ARG A 200 7.88 5.95 21.81
N SER A 201 9.11 5.82 21.34
CA SER A 201 10.01 4.80 21.86
C SER A 201 10.26 5.01 23.36
N GLY A 202 10.25 3.93 24.14
CA GLY A 202 10.52 3.99 25.59
C GLY A 202 9.36 4.43 26.48
N VAL A 203 8.19 4.80 25.94
CA VAL A 203 7.02 5.17 26.77
C VAL A 203 6.37 3.99 27.50
N GLY A 204 6.82 2.77 27.28
CA GLY A 204 6.32 1.59 28.01
C GLY A 204 5.24 0.79 27.30
N LYS A 205 5.08 0.90 25.97
CA LYS A 205 4.11 0.11 25.17
C LYS A 205 4.28 -1.40 25.37
N SER A 206 5.48 -1.91 25.18
CA SER A 206 5.78 -3.33 25.36
C SER A 206 5.59 -3.79 26.81
N THR A 207 5.93 -2.93 27.78
CA THR A 207 5.68 -3.20 29.20
C THR A 207 4.18 -3.24 29.50
N LEU A 208 3.39 -2.37 28.86
CA LEU A 208 1.93 -2.39 28.97
C LEU A 208 1.36 -3.69 28.41
N ILE A 209 1.80 -4.12 27.24
CA ILE A 209 1.36 -5.39 26.62
C ILE A 209 1.65 -6.56 27.55
N ASN A 210 2.87 -6.65 28.05
CA ASN A 210 3.26 -7.72 28.96
C ASN A 210 2.44 -7.70 30.26
N ALA A 211 2.15 -6.51 30.79
CA ALA A 211 1.33 -6.36 31.97
C ALA A 211 -0.15 -6.72 31.75
N ILE A 212 -0.71 -6.41 30.58
CA ILE A 212 -2.09 -6.76 30.21
C ILE A 212 -2.27 -8.28 30.14
N PHE A 213 -1.33 -8.96 29.52
CA PHE A 213 -1.39 -10.41 29.37
C PHE A 213 -0.78 -11.18 30.55
N ASP A 214 -0.15 -10.47 31.48
CA ASP A 214 0.58 -11.03 32.62
C ASP A 214 1.64 -12.04 32.18
N PHE A 215 2.29 -11.73 31.06
CA PHE A 215 3.26 -12.61 30.39
C PHE A 215 4.25 -11.81 29.54
N ASP A 216 5.50 -12.23 29.47
CA ASP A 216 6.52 -11.54 28.68
C ASP A 216 6.42 -11.89 27.19
N LEU A 217 5.42 -11.33 26.51
CA LEU A 217 5.15 -11.49 25.07
C LEU A 217 5.95 -10.54 24.21
N ALA A 218 6.06 -9.29 24.66
CA ALA A 218 6.74 -8.22 23.94
C ALA A 218 8.13 -7.99 24.53
N GLU A 219 9.12 -7.87 23.65
CA GLU A 219 10.47 -7.53 24.06
C GLU A 219 10.53 -6.15 24.70
N THR A 220 11.14 -6.04 25.85
CA THR A 220 11.34 -4.78 26.58
C THR A 220 12.82 -4.47 26.70
N GLY A 221 13.22 -3.22 26.61
CA GLY A 221 14.62 -2.81 26.78
C GLY A 221 14.80 -1.31 26.88
N ILE A 222 15.98 -0.89 27.33
CA ILE A 222 16.38 0.51 27.49
C ILE A 222 17.39 0.85 26.39
N GLY A 223 17.18 1.95 25.66
CA GLY A 223 18.16 2.54 24.76
C GLY A 223 17.75 2.57 23.30
N ARG A 224 17.82 1.48 22.54
CA ARG A 224 17.42 1.47 21.12
C ARG A 224 16.00 0.95 20.93
N PRO A 225 15.25 1.42 19.89
CA PRO A 225 13.94 0.87 19.58
C PRO A 225 14.05 -0.64 19.32
N ILE A 226 13.32 -1.44 20.09
CA ILE A 226 13.37 -2.89 19.99
C ILE A 226 12.42 -3.42 18.94
N THR A 227 11.27 -2.75 18.75
CA THR A 227 10.31 -3.10 17.72
C THR A 227 10.78 -2.56 16.38
N MET A 228 11.52 -3.37 15.62
CA MET A 228 12.10 -3.01 14.32
C MET A 228 11.16 -3.24 13.13
N CYS A 229 9.94 -3.72 13.38
CA CYS A 229 9.00 -4.07 12.32
C CYS A 229 8.46 -2.82 11.62
N GLN A 230 8.38 -2.87 10.29
CA GLN A 230 7.73 -1.82 9.48
C GLN A 230 6.20 -1.83 9.65
N LYS A 231 5.62 -2.97 10.03
CA LYS A 231 4.20 -3.15 10.32
C LYS A 231 3.97 -3.39 11.80
N PRO A 232 2.81 -2.97 12.37
CA PRO A 232 2.44 -3.28 13.74
C PRO A 232 2.47 -4.78 14.03
N LYS A 233 3.00 -5.15 15.19
CA LYS A 233 3.11 -6.55 15.61
C LYS A 233 1.90 -6.92 16.47
N LYS A 234 1.21 -8.01 16.13
CA LYS A 234 0.06 -8.53 16.85
C LYS A 234 0.50 -9.31 18.10
N TYR A 235 -0.20 -9.10 19.21
CA TYR A 235 -0.08 -9.84 20.44
C TYR A 235 -1.46 -10.27 20.90
N GLU A 236 -1.57 -11.55 21.25
CA GLU A 236 -2.76 -12.18 21.82
C GLU A 236 -2.32 -13.29 22.77
N TYR A 237 -3.14 -13.59 23.77
CA TYR A 237 -2.81 -14.63 24.74
C TYR A 237 -4.08 -15.24 25.34
N TYR A 238 -4.02 -16.51 25.73
CA TYR A 238 -5.16 -17.31 26.17
C TYR A 238 -5.86 -16.79 27.44
N ASN A 239 -5.20 -16.01 28.27
CA ASN A 239 -5.81 -15.46 29.49
C ASN A 239 -6.74 -14.29 29.21
N ARG A 240 -6.71 -13.74 27.98
CA ARG A 240 -7.55 -12.63 27.49
C ARG A 240 -7.80 -12.81 26.01
N GLU A 241 -8.46 -13.91 25.68
CA GLU A 241 -8.72 -14.28 24.28
C GLU A 241 -9.49 -13.22 23.51
N GLU A 242 -10.27 -12.39 24.20
CA GLU A 242 -11.02 -11.30 23.57
C GLU A 242 -10.14 -10.11 23.14
N LEU A 243 -8.90 -10.01 23.64
CA LEU A 243 -8.00 -8.89 23.31
C LEU A 243 -6.98 -9.25 22.24
N GLU A 244 -6.85 -8.39 21.25
CA GLU A 244 -5.78 -8.41 20.26
C GLU A 244 -5.09 -7.04 20.26
N LEU A 245 -3.83 -7.01 20.68
CA LEU A 245 -3.06 -5.78 20.78
C LEU A 245 -2.04 -5.73 19.64
N PHE A 246 -1.99 -4.59 18.96
CA PHE A 246 -1.07 -4.34 17.86
C PHE A 246 -0.07 -3.26 18.28
N ASP A 247 1.20 -3.64 18.48
CA ASP A 247 2.26 -2.70 18.86
C ASP A 247 2.90 -2.08 17.64
N THR A 248 2.93 -0.77 17.61
CA THR A 248 3.64 -0.02 16.57
C THR A 248 5.09 0.20 16.99
N ARG A 249 5.98 0.33 16.02
CA ARG A 249 7.29 0.94 16.26
C ARG A 249 7.10 2.29 16.97
N GLY A 250 7.95 2.58 17.96
CA GLY A 250 7.95 3.87 18.66
C GLY A 250 8.06 5.02 17.66
N ILE A 251 7.29 6.07 17.89
CA ILE A 251 7.41 7.32 17.12
C ILE A 251 8.75 7.93 17.49
N GLU A 252 9.66 7.97 16.54
CA GLU A 252 10.88 8.72 16.68
C GLU A 252 10.62 10.14 16.17
N LEU A 253 11.06 11.12 16.93
CA LEU A 253 10.99 12.55 16.54
C LEU A 253 12.10 12.89 15.54
N ASP A 254 12.44 11.97 14.65
CA ASP A 254 13.37 12.22 13.57
C ASP A 254 12.67 13.10 12.52
N PRO A 255 13.23 14.27 12.17
CA PRO A 255 12.70 15.14 11.12
C PRO A 255 12.52 14.42 9.78
N ASN A 256 13.29 13.37 9.51
CA ASN A 256 13.22 12.59 8.28
C ASN A 256 12.18 11.44 8.32
N TYR A 257 11.79 10.99 9.52
CA TYR A 257 10.78 9.94 9.72
C TYR A 257 9.44 10.47 10.21
N GLY A 258 9.33 11.74 10.39
CA GLY A 258 8.25 12.53 10.98
C GLY A 258 6.85 11.94 10.91
N ILE A 259 5.96 12.60 11.61
CA ILE A 259 4.54 12.31 11.79
C ILE A 259 3.82 11.87 10.52
N GLN A 260 4.20 12.42 9.35
CA GLN A 260 3.58 12.05 8.08
C GLN A 260 3.77 10.57 7.76
N LYS A 261 4.96 10.01 8.01
CA LYS A 261 5.21 8.57 7.81
C LYS A 261 4.49 7.71 8.84
N THR A 262 4.50 8.12 10.12
CA THR A 262 3.77 7.40 11.17
C THR A 262 2.27 7.45 10.93
N SER A 263 1.73 8.62 10.61
CA SER A 263 0.31 8.78 10.31
C SER A 263 -0.10 7.94 9.09
N LYS A 264 0.71 7.95 8.04
CA LYS A 264 0.46 7.13 6.84
C LYS A 264 0.55 5.63 7.16
N MET A 265 1.53 5.20 7.93
CA MET A 265 1.65 3.81 8.38
C MET A 265 0.41 3.37 9.18
N VAL A 266 -0.09 4.22 10.06
CA VAL A 266 -1.31 3.96 10.85
C VAL A 266 -2.53 3.90 9.92
N GLU A 267 -2.68 4.84 9.00
CA GLU A 267 -3.74 4.85 7.98
C GLU A 267 -3.72 3.57 7.14
N ASP A 268 -2.55 3.25 6.58
CA ASP A 268 -2.36 2.07 5.72
C ASP A 268 -2.66 0.77 6.49
N PHE A 269 -2.21 0.68 7.75
CA PHE A 269 -2.46 -0.49 8.59
C PHE A 269 -3.95 -0.65 8.95
N ILE A 270 -4.60 0.42 9.38
CA ILE A 270 -6.05 0.42 9.68
C ILE A 270 -6.83 0.03 8.41
N GLY A 271 -6.47 0.58 7.26
CA GLY A 271 -7.08 0.24 5.98
C GLY A 271 -6.84 -1.23 5.58
N GLU A 272 -5.66 -1.78 5.86
CA GLU A 272 -5.35 -3.20 5.64
C GLU A 272 -6.20 -4.12 6.54
N GLN A 273 -6.33 -3.78 7.83
CA GLN A 273 -7.15 -4.55 8.77
C GLN A 273 -8.64 -4.51 8.42
N LEU A 274 -9.14 -3.36 7.95
CA LEU A 274 -10.50 -3.27 7.42
C LEU A 274 -10.73 -4.22 6.23
N LYS A 275 -9.79 -4.25 5.29
CA LYS A 275 -9.86 -5.17 4.11
C LYS A 275 -9.80 -6.64 4.53
N ASN A 276 -9.03 -6.95 5.56
CA ASN A 276 -8.91 -8.31 6.10
C ASN A 276 -10.14 -8.72 6.92
N LYS A 277 -11.15 -7.86 7.07
CA LYS A 277 -12.34 -8.05 7.92
C LYS A 277 -12.00 -8.17 9.42
N GLU A 278 -10.92 -7.62 9.82
CA GLU A 278 -10.42 -7.58 11.20
C GLU A 278 -10.22 -6.12 11.66
N PRO A 279 -11.25 -5.29 11.68
CA PRO A 279 -11.10 -3.86 11.92
C PRO A 279 -10.45 -3.56 13.26
N ILE A 280 -9.55 -2.58 13.28
CA ILE A 280 -9.08 -1.98 14.53
C ILE A 280 -10.25 -1.25 15.17
N LYS A 281 -10.54 -1.56 16.43
CA LYS A 281 -11.72 -1.04 17.16
C LYS A 281 -11.38 0.09 18.13
N GLY A 282 -10.08 0.28 18.44
CA GLY A 282 -9.65 1.35 19.31
C GLY A 282 -8.16 1.60 19.23
N ILE A 283 -7.72 2.74 19.74
CA ILE A 283 -6.33 3.13 19.79
C ILE A 283 -5.94 3.51 21.20
N TRP A 284 -4.85 2.96 21.68
CA TRP A 284 -4.16 3.43 22.87
C TRP A 284 -2.94 4.26 22.47
N TYR A 285 -3.03 5.56 22.75
CA TYR A 285 -1.91 6.46 22.55
C TYR A 285 -1.12 6.59 23.85
N CYS A 286 0.00 5.90 23.92
CA CYS A 286 0.83 5.83 25.13
C CYS A 286 1.72 7.07 25.25
N VAL A 287 1.67 7.70 26.41
CA VAL A 287 2.52 8.83 26.78
C VAL A 287 3.11 8.60 28.17
N THR A 288 4.24 9.25 28.46
CA THR A 288 4.87 9.26 29.79
C THR A 288 5.53 10.60 30.06
N GLY A 289 5.73 10.95 31.32
CA GLY A 289 6.34 12.22 31.71
C GLY A 289 5.37 13.39 31.71
N THR A 290 5.90 14.62 31.75
CA THR A 290 5.11 15.86 31.96
C THR A 290 4.89 16.66 30.69
N LYS A 291 5.40 16.22 29.55
CA LYS A 291 5.37 16.98 28.29
C LYS A 291 4.89 16.08 27.15
N ILE A 292 4.01 16.64 26.35
CA ILE A 292 3.65 16.14 25.02
C ILE A 292 3.97 17.25 24.01
N GLU A 293 4.46 16.89 22.87
CA GLU A 293 4.80 17.88 21.84
C GLU A 293 3.61 18.15 20.93
N ASP A 294 3.55 19.37 20.36
CA ASP A 294 2.49 19.77 19.42
C ASP A 294 2.35 18.79 18.26
N ILE A 295 3.45 18.22 17.89
CA ILE A 295 3.59 17.20 16.87
C ILE A 295 2.78 15.94 17.22
N GLU A 296 2.79 15.50 18.46
CA GLU A 296 2.01 14.35 18.96
C GLU A 296 0.53 14.72 19.08
N LEU A 297 0.23 15.93 19.55
CA LEU A 297 -1.15 16.44 19.60
C LEU A 297 -1.78 16.46 18.20
N ASN A 298 -1.04 16.92 17.19
CA ASN A 298 -1.47 16.94 15.81
C ASN A 298 -1.67 15.51 15.25
N LEU A 299 -0.80 14.57 15.63
CA LEU A 299 -0.96 13.16 15.25
C LEU A 299 -2.22 12.56 15.88
N ILE A 300 -2.48 12.81 17.15
CA ILE A 300 -3.71 12.35 17.83
C ILE A 300 -4.95 12.90 17.12
N LYS A 301 -4.97 14.20 16.83
CA LYS A 301 -6.08 14.84 16.08
C LYS A 301 -6.26 14.21 14.71
N LYS A 302 -5.17 13.97 13.99
CA LYS A 302 -5.20 13.34 12.66
C LYS A 302 -5.70 11.90 12.73
N ILE A 303 -5.20 11.09 13.66
CA ILE A 303 -5.65 9.70 13.86
C ILE A 303 -7.17 9.66 14.14
N ARG A 304 -7.67 10.53 14.99
CA ARG A 304 -9.12 10.61 15.26
C ARG A 304 -9.95 10.92 14.02
N SER A 305 -9.42 11.74 13.12
CA SER A 305 -10.11 12.10 11.87
C SER A 305 -10.03 11.02 10.76
N LEU A 306 -9.33 9.89 10.98
CA LEU A 306 -9.23 8.80 10.00
C LEU A 306 -10.58 8.11 9.73
N TYR A 307 -11.40 8.02 10.76
CA TYR A 307 -12.79 7.59 10.63
C TYR A 307 -13.70 8.82 10.68
N LYS A 308 -14.65 8.88 9.78
CA LYS A 308 -15.69 9.93 9.83
C LYS A 308 -16.42 9.84 11.16
N ASP A 309 -16.77 10.98 11.70
CA ASP A 309 -17.55 11.12 12.93
C ASP A 309 -16.85 10.64 14.22
N ASP A 310 -15.51 10.68 14.26
CA ASP A 310 -14.72 10.24 15.43
C ASP A 310 -15.06 8.80 15.92
N SER A 311 -15.50 7.93 15.02
CA SER A 311 -15.97 6.58 15.38
C SER A 311 -14.87 5.63 15.86
N LEU A 312 -13.60 5.96 15.61
CA LEU A 312 -12.47 5.20 16.15
C LEU A 312 -12.04 5.82 17.49
N PRO A 313 -12.36 5.18 18.64
CA PRO A 313 -12.00 5.72 19.93
C PRO A 313 -10.48 5.72 20.15
N VAL A 314 -9.99 6.88 20.61
CA VAL A 314 -8.59 7.02 21.04
C VAL A 314 -8.60 7.25 22.56
N ILE A 315 -7.88 6.41 23.28
CA ILE A 315 -7.62 6.56 24.71
C ILE A 315 -6.15 6.94 24.87
N ILE A 316 -5.88 8.03 25.57
CA ILE A 316 -4.53 8.38 25.97
C ILE A 316 -4.18 7.59 27.22
N VAL A 317 -3.12 6.80 27.12
CA VAL A 317 -2.64 5.96 28.22
C VAL A 317 -1.38 6.59 28.80
N TYR A 318 -1.53 7.21 29.97
CA TYR A 318 -0.42 7.78 30.72
C TYR A 318 0.29 6.67 31.47
N THR A 319 1.38 6.21 30.91
CA THR A 319 2.15 5.08 31.42
C THR A 319 3.14 5.54 32.50
N GLN A 320 3.62 4.58 33.31
CA GLN A 320 4.61 4.80 34.37
C GLN A 320 4.18 5.86 35.39
N CYS A 321 2.88 6.05 35.56
CA CYS A 321 2.36 7.03 36.50
C CYS A 321 2.66 6.59 37.94
N THR A 322 3.32 7.46 38.67
CA THR A 322 3.70 7.24 40.08
C THR A 322 3.33 8.41 40.99
N ASP A 323 2.82 9.50 40.39
CA ASP A 323 2.40 10.69 41.12
C ASP A 323 1.09 11.23 40.50
N ASP A 324 0.05 11.30 41.33
CA ASP A 324 -1.28 11.75 40.94
C ASP A 324 -1.33 13.25 40.71
N THR A 325 -0.49 14.03 41.35
CA THR A 325 -0.44 15.48 41.17
C THR A 325 0.06 15.84 39.78
N THR A 326 1.17 15.24 39.40
CA THR A 326 1.73 15.38 38.04
C THR A 326 0.77 14.90 36.99
N PHE A 327 0.11 13.76 37.21
CA PHE A 327 -0.91 13.25 36.30
C PHE A 327 -2.07 14.24 36.11
N SER A 328 -2.62 14.78 37.20
CA SER A 328 -3.76 15.70 37.14
C SER A 328 -3.43 17.00 36.38
N GLN A 329 -2.22 17.52 36.55
CA GLN A 329 -1.75 18.67 35.78
C GLN A 329 -1.64 18.36 34.28
N PHE A 330 -1.08 17.21 33.95
CA PHE A 330 -0.94 16.75 32.56
C PHE A 330 -2.30 16.46 31.92
N GLU A 331 -3.22 15.83 32.65
CA GLU A 331 -4.59 15.57 32.22
C GLU A 331 -5.36 16.85 31.90
N ASN A 332 -5.28 17.85 32.78
CA ASN A 332 -5.91 19.16 32.57
C ASN A 332 -5.35 19.85 31.31
N TYR A 333 -4.03 19.79 31.12
CA TYR A 333 -3.38 20.31 29.92
C TYR A 333 -3.90 19.61 28.67
N LEU A 334 -3.88 18.28 28.62
CA LEU A 334 -4.35 17.52 27.47
C LEU A 334 -5.84 17.79 27.16
N ASN A 335 -6.67 17.84 28.19
CA ASN A 335 -8.10 18.13 28.04
C ASN A 335 -8.32 19.51 27.42
N SER A 336 -7.51 20.50 27.77
CA SER A 336 -7.55 21.83 27.14
C SER A 336 -7.15 21.81 25.66
N GLN A 337 -6.13 21.00 25.28
CA GLN A 337 -5.62 20.90 23.92
C GLN A 337 -6.52 20.05 23.00
N LEU A 338 -7.25 19.12 23.55
CA LEU A 338 -8.07 18.14 22.84
C LEU A 338 -9.58 18.35 23.09
N ASN A 339 -9.97 19.49 23.65
CA ASN A 339 -11.37 19.89 23.89
C ASN A 339 -12.19 18.84 24.67
N ASN A 340 -11.59 18.15 25.63
CA ASN A 340 -12.20 17.04 26.38
C ASN A 340 -12.74 15.89 25.51
N GLN A 341 -12.24 15.73 24.30
CA GLN A 341 -12.77 14.76 23.34
C GLN A 341 -12.08 13.39 23.40
N VAL A 342 -11.11 13.20 24.28
CA VAL A 342 -10.40 11.92 24.45
C VAL A 342 -10.44 11.49 25.91
N LYS A 343 -10.51 10.20 26.15
CA LYS A 343 -10.35 9.66 27.50
C LYS A 343 -8.87 9.51 27.81
N ILE A 344 -8.52 9.82 29.05
CA ILE A 344 -7.15 9.71 29.57
C ILE A 344 -7.15 8.72 30.73
N LYS A 345 -6.28 7.75 30.69
CA LYS A 345 -6.13 6.72 31.74
C LYS A 345 -4.70 6.68 32.23
N LYS A 346 -4.53 6.73 33.55
CA LYS A 346 -3.21 6.55 34.19
C LYS A 346 -2.98 5.09 34.54
N ILE A 347 -1.79 4.61 34.28
CA ILE A 347 -1.41 3.24 34.62
C ILE A 347 0.02 3.14 35.14
N LEU A 348 0.22 2.15 35.98
CA LEU A 348 1.54 1.64 36.35
C LEU A 348 1.58 0.16 35.99
N ALA A 349 2.16 -0.16 34.85
CA ALA A 349 2.18 -1.52 34.30
C ALA A 349 3.14 -2.47 35.05
N LYS A 350 4.20 -1.93 35.66
CA LYS A 350 5.19 -2.68 36.39
C LYS A 350 5.42 -2.01 37.76
N MET A 351 5.55 -2.82 38.81
CA MET A 351 5.90 -2.32 40.13
C MET A 351 7.17 -1.48 40.05
N LYS A 352 7.18 -0.34 40.72
CA LYS A 352 8.29 0.60 40.73
C LYS A 352 8.60 1.02 42.16
N ASN A 353 9.86 0.93 42.55
CA ASN A 353 10.31 1.45 43.85
C ASN A 353 10.69 2.93 43.66
N ILE A 354 10.12 3.80 44.47
CA ILE A 354 10.41 5.23 44.45
C ILE A 354 10.76 5.65 45.89
N ASN A 355 11.99 6.04 46.08
CA ASN A 355 12.49 6.48 47.40
C ASN A 355 12.18 5.49 48.53
N GLY A 356 12.28 4.17 48.25
CA GLY A 356 12.01 3.11 49.23
C GLY A 356 10.53 2.73 49.36
N ILE A 357 9.62 3.34 48.60
CA ILE A 357 8.18 3.00 48.58
C ILE A 357 7.89 2.18 47.34
N ASP A 358 7.34 0.99 47.52
CA ASP A 358 6.91 0.12 46.42
C ASP A 358 5.53 0.53 45.89
N CYS A 359 5.51 1.16 44.73
CA CYS A 359 4.29 1.47 44.01
C CYS A 359 3.83 0.20 43.23
N LYS A 360 2.69 -0.35 43.65
CA LYS A 360 2.11 -1.55 43.03
C LYS A 360 1.51 -1.21 41.65
N ARG A 361 1.46 -2.23 40.80
CA ARG A 361 0.78 -2.19 39.48
C ARG A 361 -0.70 -1.79 39.64
N TYR A 362 -1.22 -0.91 38.79
CA TYR A 362 -2.62 -0.47 38.80
C TYR A 362 -3.07 0.07 37.44
N GLY A 363 -4.38 0.25 37.28
CA GLY A 363 -5.03 0.94 36.17
C GLY A 363 -5.25 0.05 34.92
N LEU A 364 -4.79 -1.20 34.93
CA LEU A 364 -4.88 -2.08 33.75
C LEU A 364 -6.32 -2.52 33.47
N GLU A 365 -7.02 -2.99 34.49
CA GLU A 365 -8.41 -3.45 34.36
C GLU A 365 -9.35 -2.29 34.04
N GLU A 366 -9.11 -1.13 34.64
CA GLU A 366 -9.85 0.08 34.34
C GLU A 366 -9.65 0.55 32.90
N LEU A 367 -8.43 0.43 32.36
CA LEU A 367 -8.14 0.71 30.97
C LEU A 367 -8.89 -0.24 30.04
N ILE A 368 -8.83 -1.54 30.31
CA ILE A 368 -9.51 -2.56 29.51
C ILE A 368 -11.02 -2.35 29.53
N ASN A 369 -11.60 -2.18 30.72
CA ASN A 369 -13.04 -2.03 30.88
C ASN A 369 -13.53 -0.74 30.23
N GLU A 370 -12.83 0.37 30.37
CA GLU A 370 -13.17 1.62 29.68
C GLU A 370 -13.10 1.45 28.16
N THR A 371 -12.06 0.76 27.68
CA THR A 371 -11.88 0.49 26.25
C THR A 371 -13.05 -0.33 25.71
N LYS A 372 -13.42 -1.42 26.37
CA LYS A 372 -14.57 -2.25 26.00
C LYS A 372 -15.87 -1.42 25.98
N ASN A 373 -16.13 -0.67 27.03
CA ASN A 373 -17.32 0.17 27.13
C ASN A 373 -17.43 1.20 26.00
N ILE A 374 -16.31 1.81 25.59
CA ILE A 374 -16.31 2.79 24.50
C ILE A 374 -16.51 2.09 23.15
N ILE A 375 -15.83 0.98 22.93
CA ILE A 375 -15.96 0.19 21.69
C ILE A 375 -17.39 -0.32 21.54
N ASP A 376 -17.98 -0.89 22.60
CA ASP A 376 -19.33 -1.45 22.58
C ASP A 376 -20.39 -0.37 22.29
N LYS A 377 -20.19 0.84 22.77
CA LYS A 377 -21.05 1.98 22.43
C LYS A 377 -20.90 2.43 20.96
N ASN A 378 -19.75 2.20 20.35
CA ASN A 378 -19.45 2.61 18.99
C ASN A 378 -19.56 1.47 17.96
N ASN A 379 -20.00 0.27 18.36
CA ASN A 379 -20.07 -0.90 17.49
C ASN A 379 -20.91 -0.64 16.22
N ASP A 380 -22.02 0.07 16.31
CA ASP A 380 -22.83 0.42 15.13
C ASP A 380 -22.09 1.33 14.16
N LEU A 381 -21.36 2.34 14.68
CA LEU A 381 -20.55 3.22 13.84
C LEU A 381 -19.40 2.45 13.18
N LEU A 382 -18.76 1.54 13.92
CA LEU A 382 -17.71 0.69 13.39
C LEU A 382 -18.23 -0.25 12.30
N ALA A 383 -19.43 -0.84 12.51
CA ALA A 383 -20.08 -1.67 11.52
C ALA A 383 -20.37 -0.90 10.23
N ILE A 384 -20.82 0.35 10.33
CA ILE A 384 -21.03 1.26 9.20
C ILE A 384 -19.70 1.52 8.47
N CYS A 385 -18.64 1.87 9.20
CA CYS A 385 -17.32 2.14 8.60
C CYS A 385 -16.75 0.91 7.89
N THR A 386 -16.87 -0.27 8.52
CA THR A 386 -16.44 -1.54 7.94
C THR A 386 -17.25 -1.88 6.69
N ALA A 387 -18.58 -1.74 6.74
CA ALA A 387 -19.45 -1.96 5.59
C ALA A 387 -19.12 -1.03 4.42
N LYS A 388 -18.80 0.24 4.68
CA LYS A 388 -18.34 1.19 3.66
C LYS A 388 -17.05 0.74 3.00
N ALA A 389 -16.03 0.37 3.80
CA ALA A 389 -14.74 -0.07 3.29
C ALA A 389 -14.85 -1.34 2.45
N GLU A 390 -15.60 -2.35 2.92
CA GLU A 390 -15.85 -3.57 2.16
C GLU A 390 -16.66 -3.32 0.88
N THR A 391 -17.58 -2.36 0.93
CA THR A 391 -18.37 -1.98 -0.24
C THR A 391 -17.47 -1.33 -1.29
N GLU A 392 -16.58 -0.41 -0.87
CA GLU A 392 -15.61 0.22 -1.77
C GLU A 392 -14.70 -0.84 -2.41
N GLU A 393 -14.21 -1.78 -1.62
CA GLU A 393 -13.37 -2.87 -2.11
C GLU A 393 -14.11 -3.76 -3.12
N LYS A 394 -15.31 -4.23 -2.76
CA LYS A 394 -16.12 -5.07 -3.68
C LYS A 394 -16.45 -4.34 -4.98
N MET A 395 -16.79 -3.06 -4.90
CA MET A 395 -17.06 -2.25 -6.10
C MET A 395 -15.80 -2.06 -6.95
N ASN A 396 -14.63 -1.86 -6.33
CA ASN A 396 -13.36 -1.77 -7.03
C ASN A 396 -12.96 -3.13 -7.64
N ASN A 397 -13.24 -4.25 -6.97
CA ASN A 397 -13.01 -5.59 -7.52
C ASN A 397 -13.90 -5.86 -8.73
N ILE A 398 -15.18 -5.52 -8.66
CA ILE A 398 -16.11 -5.57 -9.80
C ILE A 398 -15.60 -4.72 -10.96
N LEU A 399 -15.07 -3.54 -10.67
CA LEU A 399 -14.50 -2.65 -11.69
C LEU A 399 -13.25 -3.25 -12.35
N SER A 400 -12.38 -3.90 -11.58
CA SER A 400 -11.10 -4.45 -12.04
C SER A 400 -11.19 -5.87 -12.61
N GLU A 401 -12.38 -6.48 -12.67
CA GLU A 401 -12.56 -7.77 -13.33
C GLU A 401 -12.05 -7.74 -14.77
N GLU A 402 -11.44 -8.84 -15.20
CA GLU A 402 -10.93 -8.95 -16.56
C GLU A 402 -12.07 -8.94 -17.58
N ILE A 403 -11.89 -8.15 -18.65
CA ILE A 403 -12.84 -8.10 -19.77
C ILE A 403 -12.33 -9.07 -20.84
N ASN A 404 -13.03 -10.17 -21.01
CA ASN A 404 -12.77 -11.13 -22.08
C ASN A 404 -13.14 -10.51 -23.44
N ILE A 405 -12.12 -10.19 -24.23
CA ILE A 405 -12.25 -9.65 -25.57
C ILE A 405 -11.81 -10.72 -26.56
N ASN A 406 -12.71 -11.09 -27.46
CA ASN A 406 -12.37 -12.03 -28.52
C ASN A 406 -11.37 -11.38 -29.49
N ASN A 407 -10.27 -12.08 -29.79
CA ASN A 407 -9.23 -11.59 -30.69
C ASN A 407 -9.72 -11.41 -32.14
N SER A 408 -10.82 -12.08 -32.53
CA SER A 408 -11.46 -11.92 -33.82
C SER A 408 -12.33 -10.65 -33.93
N PHE A 409 -12.61 -9.96 -32.82
CA PHE A 409 -13.37 -8.73 -32.82
C PHE A 409 -12.58 -7.62 -33.52
N ASN A 410 -13.28 -6.87 -34.40
CA ASN A 410 -12.73 -5.61 -34.88
C ASN A 410 -12.72 -4.56 -33.76
N TYR A 411 -12.10 -3.41 -34.01
CA TYR A 411 -11.94 -2.38 -32.99
C TYR A 411 -13.28 -1.85 -32.45
N GLU A 412 -14.27 -1.66 -33.31
CA GLU A 412 -15.62 -1.18 -32.92
C GLU A 412 -16.31 -2.15 -31.98
N GLN A 413 -16.27 -3.44 -32.30
CA GLN A 413 -16.81 -4.51 -31.46
C GLN A 413 -16.09 -4.60 -30.11
N LYS A 414 -14.77 -4.35 -30.09
CA LYS A 414 -13.99 -4.31 -28.85
C LYS A 414 -14.41 -3.14 -27.98
N ILE A 415 -14.56 -1.94 -28.53
CA ILE A 415 -15.03 -0.76 -27.78
C ILE A 415 -16.42 -1.01 -27.20
N GLU A 416 -17.35 -1.51 -28.01
CA GLU A 416 -18.69 -1.85 -27.57
C GLU A 416 -18.67 -2.90 -26.45
N LYS A 417 -17.85 -3.95 -26.60
CA LYS A 417 -17.68 -4.98 -25.58
C LYS A 417 -17.10 -4.45 -24.29
N ILE A 418 -16.10 -3.57 -24.37
CA ILE A 418 -15.52 -2.91 -23.19
C ILE A 418 -16.59 -2.12 -22.45
N ILE A 419 -17.28 -1.23 -23.13
CA ILE A 419 -18.29 -0.36 -22.52
C ILE A 419 -19.45 -1.18 -21.96
N SER A 420 -20.01 -2.11 -22.75
CA SER A 420 -21.13 -2.97 -22.30
C SER A 420 -20.76 -3.80 -21.06
N SER A 421 -19.51 -4.28 -20.98
CA SER A 421 -19.04 -5.03 -19.81
C SER A 421 -19.10 -4.21 -18.53
N TYR A 422 -18.70 -2.93 -18.57
CA TYR A 422 -18.82 -2.06 -17.39
C TYR A 422 -20.28 -1.79 -17.01
N PHE A 423 -21.16 -1.57 -17.99
CA PHE A 423 -22.59 -1.38 -17.72
C PHE A 423 -23.20 -2.63 -17.09
N GLN A 424 -22.91 -3.83 -17.62
CA GLN A 424 -23.37 -5.10 -17.07
C GLN A 424 -22.92 -5.34 -15.63
N ARG A 425 -21.64 -5.05 -15.31
CA ARG A 425 -21.07 -5.20 -13.95
C ARG A 425 -21.81 -4.37 -12.92
N PHE A 426 -22.27 -3.18 -13.31
CA PHE A 426 -23.04 -2.29 -12.44
C PHE A 426 -24.55 -2.43 -12.60
N GLY A 427 -25.00 -3.57 -13.14
CA GLY A 427 -26.40 -3.96 -13.12
C GLY A 427 -27.27 -3.42 -14.26
N GLN A 428 -26.65 -3.02 -15.37
CA GLN A 428 -27.37 -2.68 -16.59
C GLN A 428 -27.06 -3.72 -17.68
N PRO A 429 -27.91 -4.72 -17.88
CA PRO A 429 -27.62 -5.87 -18.75
C PRO A 429 -27.57 -5.51 -20.25
N SER A 430 -28.23 -4.43 -20.66
CA SER A 430 -28.23 -3.95 -22.04
C SER A 430 -27.96 -2.46 -22.09
N LEU A 431 -27.28 -2.03 -23.17
CA LEU A 431 -27.07 -0.61 -23.43
C LEU A 431 -28.36 0.00 -23.97
N ASP A 432 -28.72 1.17 -23.48
CA ASP A 432 -29.81 1.94 -24.07
C ASP A 432 -29.42 2.55 -25.45
N GLN A 433 -30.40 3.06 -26.16
CA GLN A 433 -30.18 3.62 -27.48
C GLN A 433 -29.24 4.83 -27.47
N ASN A 434 -29.28 5.63 -26.41
CA ASN A 434 -28.43 6.84 -26.29
C ASN A 434 -26.95 6.43 -26.13
N VAL A 435 -26.68 5.48 -25.24
CA VAL A 435 -25.33 4.92 -25.04
C VAL A 435 -24.84 4.26 -26.32
N THR A 436 -25.67 3.45 -26.99
CA THR A 436 -25.33 2.82 -28.26
C THR A 436 -24.99 3.85 -29.36
N ASN A 437 -25.76 4.92 -29.45
CA ASN A 437 -25.47 6.01 -30.39
C ASN A 437 -24.18 6.74 -30.02
N ALA A 438 -23.92 6.97 -28.73
CA ALA A 438 -22.69 7.60 -28.26
C ALA A 438 -21.45 6.74 -28.53
N ILE A 439 -21.57 5.42 -28.43
CA ILE A 439 -20.50 4.47 -28.80
C ILE A 439 -20.21 4.53 -30.30
N LYS A 440 -21.25 4.52 -31.12
CA LYS A 440 -21.10 4.68 -32.59
C LYS A 440 -20.40 6.01 -32.94
N LEU A 441 -20.78 7.09 -32.27
CA LEU A 441 -20.13 8.38 -32.46
C LEU A 441 -18.65 8.37 -32.01
N LEU A 442 -18.34 7.71 -30.92
CA LEU A 442 -16.95 7.53 -30.46
C LEU A 442 -16.13 6.76 -31.50
N ASN A 443 -16.67 5.63 -32.01
CA ASN A 443 -16.01 4.81 -33.02
C ASN A 443 -15.75 5.58 -34.31
N ASN A 444 -16.75 6.29 -34.82
CA ASN A 444 -16.60 7.10 -36.00
C ASN A 444 -15.53 8.20 -35.84
N LYS A 445 -15.56 8.92 -34.74
CA LYS A 445 -14.58 9.97 -34.44
C LYS A 445 -13.17 9.40 -34.21
N TYR A 446 -13.05 8.25 -33.61
CA TYR A 446 -11.77 7.58 -33.47
C TYR A 446 -11.20 7.15 -34.83
N THR A 447 -12.02 6.50 -35.67
CA THR A 447 -11.61 6.06 -37.00
C THR A 447 -11.21 7.24 -37.88
N GLU A 448 -12.01 8.32 -37.87
CA GLU A 448 -11.69 9.56 -38.54
C GLU A 448 -10.31 10.12 -38.09
N LYS A 449 -10.12 10.24 -36.78
CA LYS A 449 -8.86 10.74 -36.18
C LYS A 449 -7.66 9.86 -36.52
N LEU A 450 -7.85 8.53 -36.47
CA LEU A 450 -6.83 7.56 -36.83
C LEU A 450 -6.37 7.72 -38.29
N ASN A 451 -7.32 7.85 -39.20
CA ASN A 451 -7.02 8.03 -40.63
C ASN A 451 -6.27 9.35 -40.88
N ILE A 452 -6.67 10.43 -40.21
CA ILE A 452 -5.97 11.73 -40.31
C ILE A 452 -4.52 11.58 -39.80
N ILE A 453 -4.34 10.98 -38.62
CA ILE A 453 -3.04 10.77 -38.03
C ILE A 453 -2.12 9.96 -38.98
N ILE A 454 -2.64 8.88 -39.54
CA ILE A 454 -1.88 8.04 -40.47
C ILE A 454 -1.50 8.84 -41.73
N LYS A 455 -2.46 9.56 -42.32
CA LYS A 455 -2.23 10.35 -43.52
C LYS A 455 -1.18 11.44 -43.31
N ASP A 456 -1.33 12.25 -42.26
CA ASP A 456 -0.45 13.39 -42.00
C ASP A 456 1.00 12.94 -41.78
N ASN A 457 1.18 11.84 -41.04
CA ASN A 457 2.51 11.29 -40.80
C ASN A 457 3.12 10.70 -42.07
N LEU A 458 2.32 10.00 -42.88
CA LEU A 458 2.80 9.49 -44.17
C LEU A 458 3.27 10.61 -45.07
N GLU A 459 2.51 11.71 -45.17
CA GLU A 459 2.89 12.85 -45.98
C GLU A 459 4.16 13.55 -45.50
N GLU A 460 4.31 13.72 -44.19
CA GLU A 460 5.52 14.30 -43.59
C GLU A 460 6.75 13.44 -43.86
N ILE A 461 6.66 12.14 -43.61
CA ILE A 461 7.75 11.18 -43.82
C ILE A 461 8.10 11.10 -45.29
N ALA A 462 7.10 10.94 -46.15
CA ALA A 462 7.30 10.83 -47.59
C ALA A 462 7.96 12.09 -48.16
N SER A 463 7.54 13.27 -47.73
CA SER A 463 8.14 14.54 -48.16
C SER A 463 9.59 14.66 -47.72
N ARG A 464 9.89 14.35 -46.46
CA ARG A 464 11.26 14.38 -45.92
C ARG A 464 12.19 13.40 -46.63
N GLU A 465 11.76 12.17 -46.81
CA GLU A 465 12.58 11.13 -47.42
C GLU A 465 12.71 11.28 -48.94
N ALA A 466 11.66 11.71 -49.62
CA ALA A 466 11.72 12.05 -51.07
C ALA A 466 12.74 13.17 -51.33
N GLN A 467 12.82 14.18 -50.45
CA GLN A 467 13.81 15.24 -50.56
C GLN A 467 15.23 14.72 -50.38
N LYS A 468 15.46 13.77 -49.42
CA LYS A 468 16.77 13.12 -49.26
C LYS A 468 17.15 12.29 -50.51
N MET A 469 16.22 11.47 -51.00
CA MET A 469 16.45 10.66 -52.18
C MET A 469 16.78 11.52 -53.41
N LYS A 470 16.07 12.64 -53.58
CA LYS A 470 16.39 13.61 -54.61
C LYS A 470 17.82 14.15 -54.48
N LEU A 471 18.25 14.47 -53.26
CA LEU A 471 19.60 14.98 -52.99
C LEU A 471 20.68 13.93 -53.26
N ASP A 472 20.46 12.71 -52.76
CA ASP A 472 21.39 11.58 -52.93
C ASP A 472 21.55 11.20 -54.40
N LEU A 473 20.44 11.20 -55.18
CA LEU A 473 20.52 10.97 -56.62
C LEU A 473 21.22 12.12 -57.36
N SER A 474 21.03 13.35 -56.93
CA SER A 474 21.83 14.49 -57.43
C SER A 474 23.32 14.27 -57.21
N ASN A 475 23.69 13.80 -56.02
CA ASN A 475 25.11 13.52 -55.69
C ASN A 475 25.68 12.34 -56.51
N ILE A 476 24.89 11.26 -56.64
CA ILE A 476 25.25 10.12 -57.51
C ILE A 476 25.35 10.56 -58.97
N LEU A 477 24.40 11.33 -59.43
CA LEU A 477 24.39 11.90 -60.79
C LEU A 477 25.64 12.76 -61.00
N THR A 478 25.97 13.62 -60.07
CA THR A 478 27.15 14.48 -60.11
C THR A 478 28.47 13.63 -60.15
N LYS A 479 28.52 12.56 -59.35
CA LYS A 479 29.66 11.62 -59.40
C LYS A 479 29.76 10.91 -60.74
N VAL A 480 28.64 10.45 -61.29
CA VAL A 480 28.57 9.79 -62.59
C VAL A 480 28.92 10.78 -63.69
N ILE A 481 28.42 12.01 -63.64
CA ILE A 481 28.75 13.08 -64.61
C ILE A 481 30.26 13.40 -64.55
N ASN A 482 30.81 13.52 -63.34
CA ASN A 482 32.27 13.77 -63.19
C ASN A 482 33.15 12.63 -63.70
N THR A 483 32.65 11.39 -63.66
CA THR A 483 33.39 10.20 -64.08
C THR A 483 33.21 9.93 -65.58
N HIS A 484 32.07 10.22 -66.14
CA HIS A 484 31.67 9.84 -67.50
C HIS A 484 31.37 11.01 -68.45
N GLY A 485 31.51 12.27 -67.98
CA GLY A 485 31.13 13.46 -68.73
C GLY A 485 29.65 13.79 -68.62
N ASN A 486 29.27 15.02 -69.02
CA ASN A 486 27.93 15.60 -68.84
C ASN A 486 26.97 15.04 -69.94
N ILE A 487 26.50 13.80 -69.76
CA ILE A 487 25.72 13.09 -70.77
C ILE A 487 24.22 13.02 -70.48
N ILE A 488 23.77 13.36 -69.27
CA ILE A 488 22.37 13.18 -68.85
C ILE A 488 21.82 14.49 -68.22
N SER A 489 20.75 15.02 -68.81
CA SER A 489 19.92 16.08 -68.21
C SER A 489 18.64 15.45 -67.69
N ILE A 490 18.41 15.53 -66.38
CA ILE A 490 17.27 14.92 -65.69
C ILE A 490 16.50 16.02 -64.95
N ASP A 491 15.20 16.11 -65.16
CA ASP A 491 14.31 17.00 -64.38
C ASP A 491 14.19 16.50 -62.94
N GLN A 492 14.92 17.15 -62.01
CA GLN A 492 14.98 16.76 -60.60
C GLN A 492 13.66 17.01 -59.84
N ASN A 493 12.74 17.81 -60.37
CA ASN A 493 11.46 18.10 -59.69
C ASN A 493 10.45 16.95 -59.86
N GLN A 494 10.50 16.28 -60.99
CA GLN A 494 9.69 15.11 -61.26
C GLN A 494 10.00 13.99 -60.27
N TYR A 495 11.27 13.76 -59.95
CA TYR A 495 11.72 12.71 -59.02
C TYR A 495 11.19 12.92 -57.61
N PHE A 496 11.06 14.18 -57.13
CA PHE A 496 10.51 14.43 -55.80
C PHE A 496 9.10 13.91 -55.64
N ASN A 497 8.24 14.21 -56.61
CA ASN A 497 6.85 13.76 -56.61
C ASN A 497 6.72 12.26 -56.78
N ASP A 498 7.52 11.68 -57.69
CA ASP A 498 7.52 10.24 -57.94
C ASP A 498 7.99 9.44 -56.71
N TYR A 499 9.05 9.90 -56.06
CA TYR A 499 9.51 9.27 -54.80
C TYR A 499 8.51 9.47 -53.67
N LYS A 500 7.91 10.65 -53.55
CA LYS A 500 6.87 10.88 -52.55
C LYS A 500 5.71 9.92 -52.75
N ILE A 501 5.24 9.73 -53.97
CA ILE A 501 4.18 8.79 -54.31
C ILE A 501 4.59 7.35 -54.03
N GLN A 502 5.79 6.93 -54.46
CA GLN A 502 6.29 5.59 -54.23
C GLN A 502 6.46 5.28 -52.72
N ILE A 503 6.97 6.22 -51.95
CA ILE A 503 7.11 6.09 -50.48
C ILE A 503 5.73 5.97 -49.83
N ILE A 504 4.76 6.83 -50.21
CA ILE A 504 3.40 6.73 -49.71
C ILE A 504 2.78 5.38 -50.06
N GLN A 505 2.91 4.91 -51.29
CA GLN A 505 2.40 3.60 -51.70
C GLN A 505 3.05 2.45 -50.94
N LYS A 506 4.37 2.47 -50.77
CA LYS A 506 5.12 1.46 -50.02
C LYS A 506 4.79 1.46 -48.52
N LEU A 507 4.60 2.63 -47.94
CA LEU A 507 4.34 2.78 -46.52
C LEU A 507 2.85 2.72 -46.16
N SER A 508 1.94 2.93 -47.09
CA SER A 508 0.49 3.05 -46.83
C SER A 508 -0.06 1.84 -46.07
N ASN A 509 0.19 0.63 -46.59
CA ASN A 509 -0.29 -0.60 -45.94
C ASN A 509 0.37 -0.82 -44.58
N ILE A 510 1.70 -0.55 -44.51
CA ILE A 510 2.48 -0.70 -43.29
C ILE A 510 2.03 0.31 -42.26
N ALA A 511 1.78 1.55 -42.62
CA ALA A 511 1.30 2.61 -41.74
C ALA A 511 -0.12 2.34 -41.24
N HIS A 512 -0.96 1.80 -42.12
CA HIS A 512 -2.31 1.40 -41.73
C HIS A 512 -2.29 0.22 -40.78
N GLU A 513 -1.55 -0.84 -41.12
CA GLU A 513 -1.34 -2.00 -40.25
C GLU A 513 -0.69 -1.59 -38.93
N PHE A 514 0.31 -0.71 -38.96
CA PHE A 514 0.96 -0.16 -37.78
C PHE A 514 -0.02 0.67 -36.92
N GLY A 515 -0.83 1.52 -37.54
CA GLY A 515 -1.89 2.29 -36.89
C GLY A 515 -2.88 1.36 -36.20
N MET A 516 -3.37 0.34 -36.90
CA MET A 516 -4.29 -0.63 -36.35
C MET A 516 -3.65 -1.46 -35.20
N ASN A 517 -2.41 -1.92 -35.39
CA ASN A 517 -1.76 -2.79 -34.41
C ASN A 517 -1.21 -2.07 -33.18
N ASN A 518 -0.91 -0.78 -33.26
CA ASN A 518 -0.32 -0.02 -32.17
C ASN A 518 -1.26 1.00 -31.55
N LEU A 519 -2.03 1.72 -32.36
CA LEU A 519 -2.96 2.74 -31.85
C LEU A 519 -4.25 2.15 -31.30
N ASN A 520 -4.76 1.05 -31.87
CA ASN A 520 -5.95 0.38 -31.33
C ASN A 520 -5.72 -0.16 -29.91
N PRO A 521 -4.65 -0.92 -29.61
CA PRO A 521 -4.37 -1.34 -28.23
C PRO A 521 -4.17 -0.17 -27.28
N MET A 522 -3.54 0.93 -27.75
CA MET A 522 -3.38 2.13 -26.93
C MET A 522 -4.72 2.79 -26.65
N ALA A 523 -5.59 2.88 -27.66
CA ALA A 523 -6.93 3.43 -27.50
C ALA A 523 -7.81 2.54 -26.59
N GLU A 524 -7.72 1.22 -26.73
CA GLU A 524 -8.40 0.28 -25.82
C GLU A 524 -7.93 0.46 -24.37
N LYS A 525 -6.62 0.61 -24.16
CA LYS A 525 -6.04 0.86 -22.83
C LYS A 525 -6.47 2.22 -22.27
N ALA A 526 -6.43 3.27 -23.11
CA ALA A 526 -6.87 4.60 -22.72
C ALA A 526 -8.37 4.61 -22.39
N LEU A 527 -9.18 3.91 -23.17
CA LEU A 527 -10.62 3.75 -22.93
C LEU A 527 -10.89 3.10 -21.57
N LYS A 528 -10.25 1.97 -21.29
CA LYS A 528 -10.36 1.29 -19.98
C LYS A 528 -9.96 2.21 -18.85
N ASN A 529 -8.79 2.86 -18.94
CA ASN A 529 -8.30 3.77 -17.92
C ASN A 529 -9.27 4.93 -17.66
N VAL A 530 -9.78 5.57 -18.70
CA VAL A 530 -10.72 6.70 -18.59
C VAL A 530 -12.04 6.25 -17.95
N ILE A 531 -12.56 5.09 -18.34
CA ILE A 531 -13.78 4.52 -17.75
C ILE A 531 -13.56 4.22 -16.29
N GLU A 532 -12.47 3.51 -15.96
CA GLU A 532 -12.14 3.15 -14.58
C GLU A 532 -11.96 4.37 -13.69
N MET A 533 -11.27 5.41 -14.16
CA MET A 533 -11.11 6.66 -13.43
C MET A 533 -12.46 7.33 -13.13
N ASN A 534 -13.34 7.38 -14.14
CA ASN A 534 -14.68 7.94 -13.98
C ASN A 534 -15.50 7.15 -12.96
N ILE A 535 -15.53 5.82 -13.08
CA ILE A 535 -16.30 4.96 -12.18
C ILE A 535 -15.69 4.98 -10.75
N LYS A 536 -14.36 4.95 -10.59
CA LYS A 536 -13.70 5.11 -9.29
C LYS A 536 -14.09 6.42 -8.58
N SER A 537 -14.15 7.51 -9.34
CA SER A 537 -14.60 8.79 -8.80
C SER A 537 -16.04 8.72 -8.30
N LYS A 538 -16.93 8.07 -9.05
CA LYS A 538 -18.34 7.87 -8.69
C LYS A 538 -18.50 6.93 -7.49
N ILE A 539 -17.74 5.84 -7.42
CA ILE A 539 -17.68 4.94 -6.25
C ILE A 539 -17.27 5.74 -5.01
N LYS A 540 -16.19 6.51 -5.10
CA LYS A 540 -15.71 7.34 -3.99
C LYS A 540 -16.75 8.37 -3.54
N SER A 541 -17.42 9.01 -4.48
CA SER A 541 -18.53 9.95 -4.19
C SER A 541 -19.68 9.25 -3.47
N PHE A 542 -20.09 8.06 -3.94
CA PHE A 542 -21.12 7.26 -3.31
C PHE A 542 -20.73 6.86 -1.88
N ILE A 543 -19.56 6.27 -1.67
CA ILE A 543 -19.06 5.87 -0.35
C ILE A 543 -19.00 7.06 0.62
N SER A 544 -18.68 8.24 0.09
CA SER A 544 -18.67 9.47 0.89
C SER A 544 -20.08 9.96 1.25
N SER A 545 -21.11 9.58 0.51
CA SER A 545 -22.49 10.01 0.71
C SER A 545 -23.29 9.09 1.65
N ILE A 546 -22.88 7.86 1.81
CA ILE A 546 -23.46 6.90 2.78
C ILE A 546 -22.71 6.96 4.11
#